data_d9f207569421402507eeab4d50fddeea
#
_entry.id   d9f207569421402507eeab4d50fddeea
#
_cell.length_a   1.000
_cell.length_b   1.000
_cell.length_c   1.000
_cell.angle_alpha   90.00
_cell.angle_beta   90.00
_cell.angle_gamma   90.00
#
_symmetry.space_group_name_H-M   'P 1'
#
loop_
_entity.id
_entity.type
_entity.pdbx_description
1 polymer ?
#
loop_
_entity_poly.entity_id
_entity_poly.type
_entity_poly.pdbx_seq_one_letter_code
_entity_poly.pdbx_strand_id
1 'polypeptide(L)'
;MTRRSFSTDFKLEAAGLVLDQGYSIPEACKSMGVGPTALRRWVEQLRSERGGTTPARSKAITPEQKRIQDLEAQVRRLEREKEILKKATALLMSDSLDQ
;
A
#
# COMPACT_ATOMS: atom_id res chain seq x y z
N MET A 1 18.79 -4.11 -18.38
CA MET A 1 17.43 -4.68 -18.50
C MET A 1 16.46 -3.98 -17.58
N THR A 2 15.36 -3.55 -18.13
CA THR A 2 14.30 -2.96 -17.32
C THR A 2 13.49 -4.06 -16.64
N ARG A 3 13.26 -3.92 -15.33
CA ARG A 3 12.37 -4.82 -14.62
C ARG A 3 10.95 -4.56 -15.06
N ARG A 4 10.20 -5.64 -15.28
CA ARG A 4 8.76 -5.52 -15.54
C ARG A 4 8.09 -4.99 -14.29
N SER A 5 7.26 -3.97 -14.50
CA SER A 5 6.45 -3.37 -13.45
C SER A 5 5.02 -3.84 -13.63
N PHE A 6 4.35 -4.20 -12.54
CA PHE A 6 2.97 -4.68 -12.59
C PHE A 6 2.07 -3.76 -11.77
N SER A 7 0.89 -3.46 -12.32
CA SER A 7 -0.10 -2.69 -11.60
C SER A 7 -0.65 -3.48 -10.41
N THR A 8 -1.21 -2.77 -9.44
CA THR A 8 -1.85 -3.44 -8.29
C THR A 8 -3.07 -4.24 -8.74
N ASP A 9 -3.80 -3.77 -9.75
CA ASP A 9 -4.94 -4.49 -10.32
C ASP A 9 -4.52 -5.81 -10.95
N PHE A 10 -3.40 -5.81 -11.68
CA PHE A 10 -2.85 -7.02 -12.26
C PHE A 10 -2.43 -8.03 -11.19
N LYS A 11 -1.76 -7.56 -10.15
CA LYS A 11 -1.34 -8.42 -9.03
C LYS A 11 -2.54 -9.04 -8.31
N LEU A 12 -3.58 -8.25 -8.11
CA LEU A 12 -4.81 -8.72 -7.48
C LEU A 12 -5.48 -9.81 -8.33
N GLU A 13 -5.57 -9.59 -9.64
CA GLU A 13 -6.14 -10.56 -10.56
C GLU A 13 -5.35 -11.87 -10.57
N ALA A 14 -4.03 -11.77 -10.67
CA ALA A 14 -3.16 -12.95 -10.70
C ALA A 14 -3.24 -13.75 -9.40
N ALA A 15 -3.17 -13.08 -8.26
CA ALA A 15 -3.28 -13.74 -6.95
C ALA A 15 -4.68 -14.33 -6.74
N GLY A 16 -5.71 -13.68 -7.27
CA GLY A 16 -7.09 -14.16 -7.20
C GLY A 16 -7.31 -15.47 -7.97
N LEU A 17 -6.58 -15.69 -9.06
CA LEU A 17 -6.66 -16.96 -9.79
C LEU A 17 -6.30 -18.13 -8.87
N VAL A 18 -5.29 -17.94 -8.03
CA VAL A 18 -4.84 -18.99 -7.10
C VAL A 18 -5.78 -19.12 -5.91
N LEU A 19 -6.09 -18.01 -5.24
CA LEU A 19 -6.86 -18.04 -4.00
C LEU A 19 -8.36 -18.26 -4.20
N ASP A 20 -8.92 -17.73 -5.28
CA ASP A 20 -10.37 -17.75 -5.49
C ASP A 20 -10.81 -18.76 -6.53
N GLN A 21 -10.01 -18.98 -7.55
CA GLN A 21 -10.40 -19.85 -8.67
C GLN A 21 -9.70 -21.20 -8.66
N GLY A 22 -8.87 -21.48 -7.67
CA GLY A 22 -8.24 -22.77 -7.48
C GLY A 22 -7.12 -23.11 -8.44
N TYR A 23 -6.58 -22.12 -9.15
CA TYR A 23 -5.42 -22.35 -10.01
C TYR A 23 -4.20 -22.72 -9.18
N SER A 24 -3.40 -23.64 -9.70
CA SER A 24 -2.07 -23.88 -9.13
C SER A 24 -1.16 -22.71 -9.48
N ILE A 25 -0.05 -22.59 -8.75
CA ILE A 25 0.96 -21.54 -9.06
C ILE A 25 1.44 -21.67 -10.52
N PRO A 26 1.85 -22.85 -11.02
CA PRO A 26 2.26 -22.97 -12.42
C PRO A 26 1.18 -22.58 -13.42
N GLU A 27 -0.06 -22.97 -13.17
CA GLU A 27 -1.19 -22.63 -14.06
C GLU A 27 -1.42 -21.13 -14.14
N ALA A 28 -1.43 -20.47 -12.98
CA ALA A 28 -1.62 -19.02 -12.91
C ALA A 28 -0.44 -18.27 -13.54
N CYS A 29 0.78 -18.75 -13.33
CA CYS A 29 1.97 -18.17 -13.97
C CYS A 29 1.86 -18.22 -15.50
N LYS A 30 1.45 -19.36 -16.02
CA LYS A 30 1.28 -19.54 -17.45
C LYS A 30 0.19 -18.65 -18.01
N SER A 31 -0.94 -18.59 -17.31
CA SER A 31 -2.09 -17.78 -17.72
C SER A 31 -1.78 -16.28 -17.74
N MET A 32 -1.05 -15.80 -16.75
CA MET A 32 -0.77 -14.36 -16.59
C MET A 32 0.58 -13.93 -17.14
N GLY A 33 1.41 -14.87 -17.55
CA GLY A 33 2.73 -14.56 -18.08
C GLY A 33 3.70 -14.00 -17.04
N VAL A 34 3.67 -14.54 -15.83
CA VAL A 34 4.53 -14.08 -14.71
C VAL A 34 5.33 -15.25 -14.13
N GLY A 35 6.41 -14.90 -13.42
CA GLY A 35 7.23 -15.89 -12.75
C GLY A 35 6.62 -16.37 -11.44
N PRO A 36 6.99 -17.59 -10.99
CA PRO A 36 6.42 -18.15 -9.77
C PRO A 36 6.80 -17.39 -8.50
N THR A 37 8.00 -16.83 -8.45
CA THR A 37 8.45 -16.07 -7.26
C THR A 37 7.56 -14.84 -7.04
N ALA A 38 7.32 -14.08 -8.10
CA ALA A 38 6.46 -12.90 -8.03
C ALA A 38 5.03 -13.29 -7.64
N LEU A 39 4.49 -14.32 -8.30
CA LEU A 39 3.12 -14.74 -8.04
C LEU A 39 2.93 -15.24 -6.60
N ARG A 40 3.87 -16.02 -6.08
CA ARG A 40 3.79 -16.47 -4.67
C ARG A 40 3.78 -15.29 -3.71
N ARG A 41 4.59 -14.28 -3.99
CA ARG A 41 4.63 -13.06 -3.16
C ARG A 41 3.28 -12.34 -3.18
N TRP A 42 2.65 -12.22 -4.35
CA TRP A 42 1.35 -11.57 -4.47
C TRP A 42 0.25 -12.36 -3.78
N VAL A 43 0.30 -13.69 -3.86
CA VAL A 43 -0.65 -14.58 -3.17
C VAL A 43 -0.54 -14.40 -1.65
N GLU A 44 0.68 -14.40 -1.12
CA GLU A 44 0.91 -14.18 0.31
C GLU A 44 0.42 -12.80 0.74
N GLN A 45 0.70 -11.78 -0.07
CA GLN A 45 0.24 -10.44 0.23
C GLN A 45 -1.30 -10.36 0.22
N LEU A 46 -1.95 -10.98 -0.75
CA LEU A 46 -3.41 -10.99 -0.81
C LEU A 46 -4.01 -11.66 0.43
N ARG A 47 -3.44 -12.77 0.87
CA ARG A 47 -3.86 -13.42 2.11
C ARG A 47 -3.75 -12.49 3.30
N SER A 48 -2.60 -11.83 3.45
CA SER A 48 -2.37 -10.89 4.54
C SER A 48 -3.37 -9.75 4.52
N GLU A 49 -3.60 -9.17 3.35
CA GLU A 49 -4.52 -8.04 3.21
C GLU A 49 -5.97 -8.45 3.49
N ARG A 50 -6.36 -9.65 3.12
CA ARG A 50 -7.68 -10.20 3.46
C ARG A 50 -7.83 -10.42 4.96
N GLY A 51 -6.73 -10.65 5.64
CA GLY A 51 -6.69 -10.72 7.10
C GLY A 51 -6.64 -9.35 7.77
N GLY A 52 -6.63 -8.27 7.00
CA GLY A 52 -6.66 -6.91 7.51
C GLY A 52 -5.32 -6.20 7.58
N THR A 53 -4.25 -6.78 7.09
CA THR A 53 -2.90 -6.22 7.22
C THR A 53 -2.15 -6.24 5.89
N THR A 54 -1.66 -5.09 5.47
CA THR A 54 -0.73 -5.03 4.35
C THR A 54 0.68 -5.19 4.91
N PRO A 55 1.54 -6.03 4.29
CA PRO A 55 2.93 -6.17 4.75
C PRO A 55 3.66 -4.83 4.77
N ALA A 56 4.53 -4.65 5.76
CA ALA A 56 5.29 -3.40 5.92
C ALA A 56 6.04 -3.05 4.63
N ARG A 57 6.02 -1.78 4.26
CA ARG A 57 6.68 -1.21 3.08
C ARG A 57 6.13 -1.72 1.76
N SER A 58 5.03 -2.46 1.78
CA SER A 58 4.37 -2.92 0.57
C SER A 58 3.24 -1.99 0.20
N LYS A 59 3.06 -1.80 -1.11
CA LYS A 59 1.91 -1.08 -1.63
C LYS A 59 0.72 -2.03 -1.65
N ALA A 60 -0.39 -1.64 -1.05
CA ALA A 60 -1.59 -2.47 -0.97
C ALA A 60 -2.10 -2.83 -2.36
N ILE A 61 -2.59 -4.06 -2.52
CA ILE A 61 -3.16 -4.55 -3.77
C ILE A 61 -4.68 -4.68 -3.71
N THR A 62 -5.28 -4.75 -2.52
CA THR A 62 -6.74 -4.76 -2.40
C THR A 62 -7.27 -3.33 -2.28
N PRO A 63 -8.49 -3.05 -2.80
CA PRO A 63 -9.08 -1.73 -2.67
C PRO A 63 -9.23 -1.27 -1.22
N GLU A 64 -9.59 -2.18 -0.31
CA GLU A 64 -9.78 -1.89 1.11
C GLU A 64 -8.48 -1.43 1.76
N GLN A 65 -7.38 -2.15 1.52
CA GLN A 65 -6.09 -1.79 2.09
C GLN A 65 -5.47 -0.57 1.42
N LYS A 66 -5.74 -0.36 0.13
CA LYS A 66 -5.35 0.89 -0.56
C LYS A 66 -6.01 2.09 0.12
N ARG A 67 -7.30 1.97 0.42
CA ARG A 67 -8.05 3.04 1.10
C ARG A 67 -7.45 3.34 2.48
N ILE A 68 -7.10 2.30 3.22
CA ILE A 68 -6.46 2.45 4.53
C ILE A 68 -5.12 3.17 4.39
N GLN A 69 -4.28 2.77 3.44
CA GLN A 69 -2.98 3.41 3.20
C GLN A 69 -3.14 4.87 2.81
N ASP A 70 -4.12 5.20 1.98
CA ASP A 70 -4.40 6.58 1.58
C ASP A 70 -4.82 7.43 2.77
N LEU A 71 -5.69 6.90 3.62
CA LEU A 71 -6.14 7.59 4.83
C LEU A 71 -5.01 7.78 5.83
N GLU A 72 -4.16 6.77 6.00
CA GLU A 72 -2.98 6.89 6.86
C GLU A 72 -2.03 7.98 6.37
N ALA A 73 -1.83 8.06 5.04
CA ALA A 73 -1.00 9.10 4.46
C ALA A 73 -1.59 10.49 4.68
N GLN A 74 -2.93 10.62 4.58
CA GLN A 74 -3.63 11.88 4.86
C GLN A 74 -3.47 12.28 6.33
N VAL A 75 -3.61 11.33 7.23
CA VAL A 75 -3.45 11.60 8.67
C VAL A 75 -2.04 12.10 8.96
N ARG A 76 -1.01 11.44 8.42
CA ARG A 76 0.38 11.87 8.61
C ARG A 76 0.60 13.28 8.08
N ARG A 77 0.02 13.61 6.93
CA ARG A 77 0.13 14.95 6.34
C ARG A 77 -0.54 15.99 7.23
N LEU A 78 -1.76 15.71 7.69
CA LEU A 78 -2.50 16.62 8.55
C LEU A 78 -1.81 16.84 9.89
N GLU A 79 -1.21 15.79 10.44
CA GLU A 79 -0.44 15.91 11.67
C GLU A 79 0.79 16.81 11.50
N ARG A 80 1.49 16.70 10.36
CA ARG A 80 2.62 17.58 10.04
C ARG A 80 2.17 19.03 9.89
N GLU A 81 1.06 19.26 9.19
CA GLU A 81 0.50 20.59 9.02
C GLU A 81 0.12 21.20 10.35
N LYS A 82 -0.49 20.41 11.21
CA LYS A 82 -0.86 20.83 12.57
C LYS A 82 0.38 21.24 13.37
N GLU A 83 1.44 20.44 13.32
CA GLU A 83 2.69 20.76 14.02
C GLU A 83 3.33 22.05 13.50
N ILE A 84 3.31 22.26 12.19
CA ILE A 84 3.82 23.48 11.58
C ILE A 84 3.01 24.69 12.06
N LEU A 85 1.69 24.58 12.08
CA LEU A 85 0.81 25.67 12.57
C LEU A 85 1.03 25.96 14.03
N LYS A 86 1.22 24.95 14.87
CA LYS A 86 1.52 25.12 16.29
C LYS A 86 2.81 25.89 16.50
N LYS A 87 3.86 25.53 15.75
CA LYS A 87 5.16 26.20 15.83
C LYS A 87 5.07 27.65 15.36
N ALA A 88 4.37 27.89 14.27
CA ALA A 88 4.17 29.23 13.74
C ALA A 88 3.41 30.10 14.74
N THR A 89 2.35 29.56 15.35
CA THR A 89 1.56 30.27 16.36
C THR A 89 2.42 30.60 17.58
N ALA A 90 3.22 29.64 18.05
CA ALA A 90 4.10 29.85 19.18
C ALA A 90 5.12 30.96 18.92
N LEU A 91 5.70 31.00 17.71
CA LEU A 91 6.63 32.04 17.31
C LEU A 91 5.97 33.42 17.26
N LEU A 92 4.77 33.49 16.71
CA LEU A 92 4.01 34.74 16.65
C LEU A 92 3.65 35.27 18.04
N MET A 93 3.25 34.37 18.92
CA MET A 93 2.95 34.75 20.31
C MET A 93 4.19 35.20 21.05
N SER A 94 5.32 34.53 20.83
CA SER A 94 6.60 34.93 21.42
C SER A 94 7.02 36.32 21.00
N ASP A 95 6.92 36.62 19.69
CA ASP A 95 7.23 37.94 19.15
C ASP A 95 6.33 39.03 19.76
N SER A 96 5.05 38.72 19.90
CA SER A 96 4.07 39.62 20.54
C SER A 96 4.42 39.93 21.99
N LEU A 97 4.91 38.94 22.72
CA LEU A 97 5.27 39.12 24.13
C LEU A 97 6.58 39.86 24.31
N ASP A 98 7.47 39.82 23.35
CA ASP A 98 8.78 40.48 23.40
C ASP A 98 8.74 41.97 23.05
N GLN A 99 7.62 42.48 22.61
CA GLN A 99 7.48 43.92 22.28
C GLN A 99 7.03 44.77 23.42
#